data_8c4d6cd680f64d9e042d430dbeef3cb1
#
_entry.id   8c4d6cd680f64d9e042d430dbeef3cb1
#
_cell.length_a   1.000
_cell.length_b   1.000
_cell.length_c   1.000
_cell.angle_alpha   90.00
_cell.angle_beta   90.00
_cell.angle_gamma   90.00
#
_symmetry.space_group_name_H-M   'P 1'
#
loop_
_entity.id
_entity.type
_entity.pdbx_description
1 polymer ?
#
loop_
_entity_poly.entity_id
_entity_poly.type
_entity_poly.pdbx_seq_one_letter_code
_entity_poly.pdbx_strand_id
1 'polypeptide(L)'
;RDKAFHDSYYGNMRDNGLPDHIAALRQLARKYPQIDLDHVGIFGHSGGGFSSTDAILSYPDFFKVAVSSAGNHDNRSYDYTWGEKYHGLLERNDDGTDSFDSQANQNLAGELSGKLLLMYGTLDDNVHPNATIMVIDELIEHNKDFDLLVMPNRNHGFANEPYVIRRTWDYFVTHLQGRTPPNQFKIIQPGD
;
A
#
# COMPACT_ATOMS: atom_id res chain seq x y z
N ARG A 1 16.54 15.88 13.47
CA ARG A 1 17.44 14.93 12.79
C ARG A 1 18.15 15.64 11.66
N ASP A 2 19.32 15.15 11.24
CA ASP A 2 20.16 15.77 10.23
C ASP A 2 19.75 15.43 8.79
N LYS A 3 20.47 16.02 7.82
CA LYS A 3 20.22 15.76 6.39
C LYS A 3 20.44 14.28 6.02
N ALA A 4 21.47 13.65 6.58
CA ALA A 4 21.77 12.24 6.27
C ALA A 4 20.62 11.31 6.65
N PHE A 5 19.92 11.59 7.76
CA PHE A 5 18.72 10.86 8.13
C PHE A 5 17.57 11.06 7.14
N HIS A 6 17.39 12.29 6.64
CA HIS A 6 16.34 12.59 5.67
C HIS A 6 16.63 12.02 4.28
N ASP A 7 17.90 11.89 3.92
CA ASP A 7 18.31 11.39 2.61
C ASP A 7 18.52 9.86 2.59
N SER A 8 18.33 9.18 3.72
CA SER A 8 18.64 7.74 3.85
C SER A 8 17.84 6.82 2.91
N TYR A 9 16.67 7.27 2.47
CA TYR A 9 15.81 6.52 1.55
C TYR A 9 15.90 7.02 0.09
N TYR A 10 16.68 8.07 -0.18
CA TYR A 10 16.84 8.58 -1.54
C TYR A 10 17.38 7.50 -2.48
N GLY A 11 16.71 7.30 -3.60
CA GLY A 11 17.03 6.24 -4.55
C GLY A 11 16.42 4.87 -4.24
N ASN A 12 15.83 4.70 -3.06
CA ASN A 12 15.11 3.47 -2.68
C ASN A 12 13.85 3.81 -1.88
N MET A 13 12.80 4.23 -2.57
CA MET A 13 11.53 4.58 -1.95
C MET A 13 10.67 3.38 -1.58
N ARG A 14 10.90 2.24 -2.24
CA ARG A 14 10.16 1.01 -2.00
C ARG A 14 10.31 0.55 -0.55
N ASP A 15 11.55 0.49 -0.08
CA ASP A 15 11.84 0.04 1.29
C ASP A 15 11.86 1.21 2.28
N ASN A 16 10.94 2.13 2.11
CA ASN A 16 10.83 3.39 2.85
C ASN A 16 10.50 3.16 4.34
N GLY A 17 11.50 2.73 5.09
CA GLY A 17 11.39 2.53 6.54
C GLY A 17 10.62 1.27 6.97
N LEU A 18 10.24 0.37 6.05
CA LEU A 18 9.57 -0.89 6.40
C LEU A 18 10.40 -1.77 7.35
N PRO A 19 11.72 -1.93 7.17
CA PRO A 19 12.55 -2.64 8.13
C PRO A 19 12.53 -2.00 9.52
N ASP A 20 12.49 -0.67 9.60
CA ASP A 20 12.40 0.06 10.87
C ASP A 20 11.04 -0.16 11.54
N HIS A 21 9.95 -0.16 10.78
CA HIS A 21 8.62 -0.50 11.29
C HIS A 21 8.56 -1.93 11.84
N ILE A 22 9.12 -2.90 11.12
CA ILE A 22 9.22 -4.30 11.55
C ILE A 22 10.05 -4.41 12.83
N ALA A 23 11.21 -3.75 12.87
CA ALA A 23 12.09 -3.76 14.03
C ALA A 23 11.40 -3.14 15.27
N ALA A 24 10.70 -2.01 15.06
CA ALA A 24 9.95 -1.33 16.13
C ALA A 24 8.82 -2.22 16.67
N LEU A 25 8.03 -2.86 15.81
CA LEU A 25 6.97 -3.77 16.22
C LEU A 25 7.52 -4.98 16.99
N ARG A 26 8.62 -5.57 16.52
CA ARG A 26 9.31 -6.68 17.24
C ARG A 26 9.82 -6.25 18.62
N GLN A 27 10.35 -5.03 18.75
CA GLN A 27 10.78 -4.49 20.04
C GLN A 27 9.59 -4.23 20.98
N LEU A 28 8.50 -3.66 20.45
CA LEU A 28 7.28 -3.42 21.21
C LEU A 28 6.65 -4.72 21.69
N ALA A 29 6.59 -5.76 20.86
CA ALA A 29 6.04 -7.06 21.23
C ALA A 29 6.81 -7.74 22.38
N ARG A 30 8.14 -7.53 22.46
CA ARG A 30 8.92 -8.00 23.62
C ARG A 30 8.51 -7.30 24.92
N LYS A 31 8.08 -6.05 24.85
CA LYS A 31 7.66 -5.25 26.00
C LYS A 31 6.18 -5.41 26.32
N TYR A 32 5.37 -5.64 25.31
CA TYR A 32 3.90 -5.71 25.39
C TYR A 32 3.43 -7.04 24.79
N PRO A 33 3.31 -8.11 25.62
CA PRO A 33 2.97 -9.45 25.13
C PRO A 33 1.59 -9.57 24.44
N GLN A 34 0.72 -8.57 24.57
CA GLN A 34 -0.56 -8.50 23.86
C GLN A 34 -0.44 -8.14 22.39
N ILE A 35 0.74 -7.70 21.93
CA ILE A 35 1.00 -7.45 20.51
C ILE A 35 1.27 -8.79 19.84
N ASP A 36 0.38 -9.15 18.91
CA ASP A 36 0.46 -10.37 18.14
C ASP A 36 1.15 -10.10 16.80
N LEU A 37 2.36 -10.62 16.64
CA LEU A 37 3.16 -10.46 15.42
C LEU A 37 2.75 -11.42 14.30
N ASP A 38 1.91 -12.40 14.56
CA ASP A 38 1.36 -13.31 13.54
C ASP A 38 0.14 -12.69 12.84
N HIS A 39 -0.38 -11.58 13.39
CA HIS A 39 -1.55 -10.87 12.87
C HIS A 39 -1.25 -9.39 12.64
N VAL A 40 -0.24 -9.09 11.81
CA VAL A 40 0.14 -7.71 11.47
C VAL A 40 -0.52 -7.29 10.17
N GLY A 41 -1.20 -6.14 10.21
CA GLY A 41 -1.78 -5.50 9.04
C GLY A 41 -1.20 -4.12 8.79
N ILE A 42 -1.36 -3.63 7.58
CA ILE A 42 -0.93 -2.29 7.16
C ILE A 42 -1.99 -1.66 6.27
N PHE A 43 -2.14 -0.34 6.34
CA PHE A 43 -3.00 0.38 5.43
C PHE A 43 -2.45 1.76 5.11
N GLY A 44 -2.84 2.29 3.99
CA GLY A 44 -2.45 3.63 3.60
C GLY A 44 -3.15 4.14 2.36
N HIS A 45 -2.97 5.42 2.11
CA HIS A 45 -3.53 6.14 0.97
C HIS A 45 -2.42 6.86 0.22
N SER A 46 -2.51 6.96 -1.13
CA SER A 46 -1.53 7.66 -1.97
C SER A 46 -0.14 7.04 -1.81
N GLY A 47 0.90 7.78 -1.44
CA GLY A 47 2.21 7.22 -1.07
C GLY A 47 2.13 6.16 0.03
N GLY A 48 1.17 6.27 0.96
CA GLY A 48 0.86 5.23 1.94
C GLY A 48 0.23 3.98 1.33
N GLY A 49 -0.55 4.13 0.25
CA GLY A 49 -1.07 3.02 -0.55
C GLY A 49 0.05 2.28 -1.27
N PHE A 50 0.98 3.01 -1.88
CA PHE A 50 2.21 2.45 -2.43
C PHE A 50 2.95 1.62 -1.38
N SER A 51 3.27 2.22 -0.21
CA SER A 51 4.00 1.53 0.86
C SER A 51 3.24 0.35 1.46
N SER A 52 1.91 0.39 1.52
CA SER A 52 1.10 -0.73 2.05
C SER A 52 1.12 -1.92 1.11
N THR A 53 1.07 -1.69 -0.21
CA THR A 53 1.22 -2.74 -1.22
C THR A 53 2.64 -3.30 -1.20
N ASP A 54 3.66 -2.42 -1.19
CA ASP A 54 5.04 -2.89 -1.10
C ASP A 54 5.29 -3.73 0.16
N ALA A 55 4.75 -3.32 1.30
CA ALA A 55 4.94 -4.04 2.56
C ALA A 55 4.46 -5.50 2.50
N ILE A 56 3.27 -5.75 1.96
CA ILE A 56 2.73 -7.11 1.87
C ILE A 56 3.42 -7.95 0.78
N LEU A 57 3.95 -7.32 -0.26
CA LEU A 57 4.68 -7.99 -1.33
C LEU A 57 6.13 -8.28 -0.94
N SER A 58 6.81 -7.32 -0.28
CA SER A 58 8.22 -7.44 0.10
C SER A 58 8.44 -8.20 1.40
N TYR A 59 7.46 -8.18 2.32
CA TYR A 59 7.53 -8.83 3.64
C TYR A 59 6.29 -9.69 3.91
N PRO A 60 5.98 -10.69 3.04
CA PRO A 60 4.76 -11.50 3.14
C PRO A 60 4.70 -12.35 4.43
N ASP A 61 5.88 -12.69 4.99
CA ASP A 61 5.96 -13.40 6.26
C ASP A 61 5.61 -12.54 7.47
N PHE A 62 5.65 -11.21 7.33
CA PHE A 62 5.35 -10.28 8.41
C PHE A 62 3.99 -9.61 8.27
N PHE A 63 3.68 -9.01 7.13
CA PHE A 63 2.39 -8.38 6.88
C PHE A 63 1.40 -9.38 6.30
N LYS A 64 0.30 -9.64 7.02
CA LYS A 64 -0.71 -10.63 6.64
C LYS A 64 -1.88 -10.04 5.89
N VAL A 65 -2.17 -8.77 6.14
CA VAL A 65 -3.28 -8.04 5.51
C VAL A 65 -2.84 -6.63 5.14
N ALA A 66 -3.11 -6.21 3.91
CA ALA A 66 -2.90 -4.84 3.48
C ALA A 66 -4.16 -4.23 2.88
N VAL A 67 -4.39 -2.95 3.17
CA VAL A 67 -5.40 -2.14 2.50
C VAL A 67 -4.68 -0.96 1.85
N SER A 68 -4.70 -0.93 0.54
CA SER A 68 -4.00 0.04 -0.30
C SER A 68 -5.00 0.89 -1.07
N SER A 69 -4.96 2.18 -0.87
CA SER A 69 -5.89 3.13 -1.47
C SER A 69 -5.12 4.14 -2.32
N ALA A 70 -5.48 4.24 -3.60
CA ALA A 70 -4.93 5.20 -4.58
C ALA A 70 -3.39 5.29 -4.56
N GLY A 71 -2.71 4.14 -4.53
CA GLY A 71 -1.25 4.09 -4.48
C GLY A 71 -0.61 4.42 -5.83
N ASN A 72 0.45 5.22 -5.81
CA ASN A 72 1.29 5.50 -6.97
C ASN A 72 2.29 4.36 -7.21
N HIS A 73 1.79 3.20 -7.56
CA HIS A 73 2.51 1.91 -7.55
C HIS A 73 3.70 1.85 -8.51
N ASP A 74 3.71 2.69 -9.55
CA ASP A 74 4.83 2.88 -10.45
C ASP A 74 5.06 4.37 -10.69
N ASN A 75 6.15 4.89 -10.15
CA ASN A 75 6.43 6.32 -10.22
C ASN A 75 6.90 6.81 -11.60
N ARG A 76 7.06 5.92 -12.58
CA ARG A 76 7.20 6.29 -13.99
C ARG A 76 5.92 6.89 -14.57
N SER A 77 4.76 6.52 -13.99
CA SER A 77 3.43 7.01 -14.37
C SER A 77 2.89 8.09 -13.42
N TYR A 78 3.72 8.62 -12.53
CA TYR A 78 3.36 9.65 -11.56
C TYR A 78 4.10 10.96 -11.81
N ASP A 79 3.89 11.97 -10.97
CA ASP A 79 4.51 13.29 -11.06
C ASP A 79 6.05 13.20 -10.99
N TYR A 80 6.73 13.72 -12.00
CA TYR A 80 8.20 13.67 -12.08
C TYR A 80 8.88 14.40 -10.93
N THR A 81 8.31 15.52 -10.47
CA THR A 81 8.91 16.29 -9.37
C THR A 81 8.91 15.48 -8.08
N TRP A 82 7.95 14.59 -7.93
CA TRP A 82 7.88 13.65 -6.82
C TRP A 82 8.79 12.43 -7.06
N GLY A 83 8.69 11.81 -8.22
CA GLY A 83 9.51 10.65 -8.59
C GLY A 83 11.00 10.97 -8.49
N GLU A 84 11.46 11.99 -9.18
CA GLU A 84 12.89 12.40 -9.18
C GLU A 84 13.38 12.82 -7.79
N LYS A 85 12.52 13.45 -6.99
CA LYS A 85 12.88 13.86 -5.62
C LYS A 85 13.22 12.68 -4.72
N TYR A 86 12.57 11.54 -4.89
CA TYR A 86 12.70 10.41 -3.99
C TYR A 86 13.43 9.20 -4.59
N HIS A 87 13.24 8.94 -5.89
CA HIS A 87 13.94 7.87 -6.61
C HIS A 87 15.24 8.32 -7.27
N GLY A 88 15.39 9.61 -7.54
CA GLY A 88 16.43 10.10 -8.43
C GLY A 88 15.98 10.13 -9.89
N LEU A 89 16.89 10.42 -10.79
CA LEU A 89 16.60 10.42 -12.23
C LEU A 89 16.33 9.01 -12.73
N LEU A 90 15.45 8.91 -13.71
CA LEU A 90 15.23 7.65 -14.42
C LEU A 90 16.46 7.35 -15.29
N GLU A 91 17.18 6.32 -14.95
CA GLU A 91 18.34 5.83 -15.69
C GLU A 91 18.00 4.50 -16.35
N ARG A 92 18.21 4.41 -17.67
CA ARG A 92 17.99 3.19 -18.44
C ARG A 92 19.26 2.37 -18.51
N ASN A 93 19.13 1.06 -18.31
CA ASN A 93 20.22 0.09 -18.43
C ASN A 93 20.28 -0.50 -19.84
N ASP A 94 21.45 -1.04 -20.20
CA ASP A 94 21.68 -1.67 -21.52
C ASP A 94 20.82 -2.92 -21.75
N ASP A 95 20.34 -3.56 -20.68
CA ASP A 95 19.47 -4.74 -20.72
C ASP A 95 17.98 -4.42 -20.91
N GLY A 96 17.63 -3.13 -21.03
CA GLY A 96 16.26 -2.63 -21.20
C GLY A 96 15.49 -2.37 -19.90
N THR A 97 16.08 -2.66 -18.75
CA THR A 97 15.54 -2.27 -17.45
C THR A 97 15.84 -0.81 -17.14
N ASP A 98 15.25 -0.29 -16.06
CA ASP A 98 15.56 1.06 -15.57
C ASP A 98 15.65 1.12 -14.02
N SER A 99 16.13 2.26 -13.51
CA SER A 99 16.34 2.47 -12.08
C SER A 99 15.04 2.43 -11.25
N PHE A 100 13.86 2.50 -11.88
CA PHE A 100 12.56 2.47 -11.20
C PHE A 100 11.95 1.06 -11.17
N ASP A 101 12.43 0.13 -11.98
CA ASP A 101 11.89 -1.24 -12.06
C ASP A 101 11.89 -1.97 -10.73
N SER A 102 12.97 -1.86 -9.95
CA SER A 102 13.08 -2.50 -8.64
C SER A 102 12.12 -1.91 -7.59
N GLN A 103 11.47 -0.81 -7.89
CA GLN A 103 10.61 -0.05 -6.97
C GLN A 103 9.16 0.00 -7.43
N ALA A 104 8.81 -0.65 -8.52
CA ALA A 104 7.46 -0.74 -9.03
C ALA A 104 6.73 -1.94 -8.41
N ASN A 105 5.64 -1.68 -7.71
CA ASN A 105 4.91 -2.72 -6.97
C ASN A 105 4.39 -3.85 -7.87
N GLN A 106 3.99 -3.56 -9.11
CA GLN A 106 3.52 -4.59 -10.03
C GLN A 106 4.58 -5.66 -10.28
N ASN A 107 5.87 -5.30 -10.28
CA ASN A 107 6.96 -6.26 -10.51
C ASN A 107 7.14 -7.27 -9.35
N LEU A 108 6.47 -7.04 -8.23
CA LEU A 108 6.46 -7.92 -7.06
C LEU A 108 5.13 -8.68 -6.89
N ALA A 109 4.19 -8.54 -7.80
CA ALA A 109 2.84 -9.10 -7.66
C ALA A 109 2.86 -10.62 -7.39
N GLY A 110 3.82 -11.34 -7.97
CA GLY A 110 4.03 -12.77 -7.77
C GLY A 110 4.34 -13.18 -6.31
N GLU A 111 4.80 -12.25 -5.48
CA GLU A 111 5.15 -12.52 -4.08
C GLU A 111 3.94 -12.43 -3.12
N LEU A 112 2.77 -12.00 -3.60
CA LEU A 112 1.59 -11.90 -2.75
C LEU A 112 1.22 -13.26 -2.14
N SER A 113 1.19 -13.33 -0.81
CA SER A 113 0.72 -14.49 -0.05
C SER A 113 -0.32 -14.14 1.01
N GLY A 114 -0.46 -12.86 1.35
CA GLY A 114 -1.44 -12.35 2.32
C GLY A 114 -2.75 -11.90 1.67
N LYS A 115 -3.54 -11.13 2.41
CA LYS A 115 -4.82 -10.56 1.94
C LYS A 115 -4.64 -9.10 1.58
N LEU A 116 -4.89 -8.77 0.32
CA LEU A 116 -4.73 -7.43 -0.23
C LEU A 116 -6.08 -6.88 -0.71
N LEU A 117 -6.46 -5.71 -0.19
CA LEU A 117 -7.56 -4.90 -0.70
C LEU A 117 -6.98 -3.69 -1.41
N LEU A 118 -7.20 -3.60 -2.71
CA LEU A 118 -6.87 -2.45 -3.54
C LEU A 118 -8.09 -1.53 -3.68
N MET A 119 -7.88 -0.22 -3.64
CA MET A 119 -8.95 0.77 -3.82
C MET A 119 -8.47 1.90 -4.73
N TYR A 120 -9.35 2.40 -5.60
CA TYR A 120 -9.10 3.61 -6.37
C TYR A 120 -10.38 4.39 -6.67
N GLY A 121 -10.27 5.70 -6.88
CA GLY A 121 -11.35 6.56 -7.35
C GLY A 121 -11.33 6.67 -8.88
N THR A 122 -12.49 6.56 -9.54
CA THR A 122 -12.53 6.57 -11.00
C THR A 122 -12.24 7.93 -11.63
N LEU A 123 -12.29 9.01 -10.85
CA LEU A 123 -11.95 10.38 -11.28
C LEU A 123 -10.70 10.91 -10.56
N ASP A 124 -9.82 10.00 -10.10
CA ASP A 124 -8.56 10.41 -9.49
C ASP A 124 -7.64 11.02 -10.54
N ASP A 125 -7.43 12.33 -10.41
CA ASP A 125 -6.60 13.17 -11.29
C ASP A 125 -5.19 13.44 -10.71
N ASN A 126 -4.93 12.96 -9.51
CA ASN A 126 -3.61 13.01 -8.87
C ASN A 126 -2.86 11.69 -9.11
N VAL A 127 -3.36 10.58 -8.56
CA VAL A 127 -2.84 9.23 -8.86
C VAL A 127 -3.82 8.53 -9.79
N HIS A 128 -3.50 8.55 -11.07
CA HIS A 128 -4.40 8.00 -12.08
C HIS A 128 -4.74 6.52 -11.78
N PRO A 129 -6.01 6.09 -11.94
CA PRO A 129 -6.45 4.72 -11.67
C PRO A 129 -5.58 3.64 -12.30
N ASN A 130 -4.93 3.95 -13.42
CA ASN A 130 -4.04 3.02 -14.12
C ASN A 130 -2.88 2.54 -13.25
N ALA A 131 -2.42 3.34 -12.29
CA ALA A 131 -1.37 2.91 -11.35
C ALA A 131 -1.79 1.67 -10.55
N THR A 132 -3.06 1.61 -10.11
CA THR A 132 -3.62 0.42 -9.44
C THR A 132 -3.94 -0.70 -10.44
N ILE A 133 -4.43 -0.36 -11.64
CA ILE A 133 -4.78 -1.34 -12.68
C ILE A 133 -3.55 -2.13 -13.14
N MET A 134 -2.37 -1.52 -13.22
CA MET A 134 -1.11 -2.23 -13.54
C MET A 134 -0.77 -3.30 -12.49
N VAL A 135 -0.99 -3.02 -11.21
CA VAL A 135 -0.80 -4.02 -10.14
C VAL A 135 -1.83 -5.14 -10.26
N ILE A 136 -3.08 -4.80 -10.57
CA ILE A 136 -4.17 -5.80 -10.77
C ILE A 136 -3.82 -6.74 -11.92
N ASP A 137 -3.34 -6.21 -13.03
CA ASP A 137 -2.97 -6.99 -14.22
C ASP A 137 -1.91 -8.05 -13.86
N GLU A 138 -0.84 -7.63 -13.22
CA GLU A 138 0.24 -8.53 -12.78
C GLU A 138 -0.22 -9.54 -11.71
N LEU A 139 -1.11 -9.15 -10.79
CA LEU A 139 -1.70 -10.09 -9.83
C LEU A 139 -2.50 -11.19 -10.55
N ILE A 140 -3.24 -10.86 -11.60
CA ILE A 140 -3.99 -11.79 -12.43
C ILE A 140 -3.03 -12.72 -13.18
N GLU A 141 -1.99 -12.17 -13.84
CA GLU A 141 -0.99 -12.95 -14.57
C GLU A 141 -0.26 -13.97 -13.67
N HIS A 142 -0.05 -13.60 -12.39
CA HIS A 142 0.55 -14.48 -11.40
C HIS A 142 -0.47 -15.35 -10.63
N ASN A 143 -1.75 -15.36 -11.07
CA ASN A 143 -2.83 -16.13 -10.45
C ASN A 143 -2.97 -15.89 -8.93
N LYS A 144 -2.92 -14.62 -8.51
CA LYS A 144 -3.03 -14.20 -7.11
C LYS A 144 -4.45 -13.74 -6.77
N ASP A 145 -4.94 -14.14 -5.60
CA ASP A 145 -6.21 -13.67 -5.07
C ASP A 145 -6.04 -12.30 -4.39
N PHE A 146 -6.88 -11.36 -4.76
CA PHE A 146 -6.96 -10.03 -4.14
C PHE A 146 -8.40 -9.53 -4.14
N ASP A 147 -8.66 -8.50 -3.34
CA ASP A 147 -9.95 -7.82 -3.29
C ASP A 147 -9.84 -6.41 -3.87
N LEU A 148 -10.93 -5.92 -4.46
CA LEU A 148 -10.98 -4.61 -5.12
C LEU A 148 -12.19 -3.82 -4.68
N LEU A 149 -12.00 -2.55 -4.34
CA LEU A 149 -13.05 -1.57 -4.12
C LEU A 149 -12.87 -0.38 -5.08
N VAL A 150 -13.67 -0.35 -6.10
CA VAL A 150 -13.75 0.82 -7.00
C VAL A 150 -14.67 1.87 -6.39
N MET A 151 -14.22 3.13 -6.35
CA MET A 151 -14.99 4.28 -5.86
C MET A 151 -15.45 5.14 -7.05
N PRO A 152 -16.67 4.90 -7.58
CA PRO A 152 -17.15 5.61 -8.75
C PRO A 152 -17.32 7.11 -8.49
N ASN A 153 -16.90 7.94 -9.45
CA ASN A 153 -17.02 9.39 -9.37
C ASN A 153 -16.30 10.04 -8.17
N ARG A 154 -15.24 9.39 -7.66
CA ARG A 154 -14.38 9.95 -6.62
C ARG A 154 -13.03 10.30 -7.19
N ASN A 155 -12.53 11.46 -6.77
CA ASN A 155 -11.16 11.92 -6.99
C ASN A 155 -10.23 11.34 -5.90
N HIS A 156 -9.01 11.88 -5.80
CA HIS A 156 -7.97 11.39 -4.86
C HIS A 156 -8.37 11.42 -3.38
N GLY A 157 -9.33 12.26 -2.96
CA GLY A 157 -9.66 12.50 -1.55
C GLY A 157 -10.59 11.47 -0.88
N PHE A 158 -10.97 10.37 -1.52
CA PHE A 158 -12.03 9.47 -1.05
C PHE A 158 -11.70 8.64 0.21
N ALA A 159 -10.44 8.55 0.61
CA ALA A 159 -10.01 7.68 1.72
C ALA A 159 -10.70 7.96 3.07
N ASN A 160 -11.13 9.21 3.29
CA ASN A 160 -11.81 9.63 4.51
C ASN A 160 -13.34 9.48 4.46
N GLU A 161 -13.90 8.95 3.38
CA GLU A 161 -15.34 8.69 3.32
C GLU A 161 -15.72 7.60 4.34
N PRO A 162 -16.83 7.77 5.09
CA PRO A 162 -17.27 6.80 6.11
C PRO A 162 -17.39 5.37 5.56
N TYR A 163 -17.82 5.22 4.32
CA TYR A 163 -17.91 3.92 3.66
C TYR A 163 -16.53 3.27 3.50
N VAL A 164 -15.52 4.04 3.05
CA VAL A 164 -14.13 3.54 2.84
C VAL A 164 -13.49 3.16 4.17
N ILE A 165 -13.64 4.02 5.20
CA ILE A 165 -13.16 3.73 6.56
C ILE A 165 -13.78 2.42 7.08
N ARG A 166 -15.10 2.28 6.95
CA ARG A 166 -15.79 1.05 7.35
C ARG A 166 -15.25 -0.17 6.61
N ARG A 167 -15.10 -0.11 5.29
CA ARG A 167 -14.60 -1.23 4.48
C ARG A 167 -13.16 -1.61 4.84
N THR A 168 -12.34 -0.64 5.20
CA THR A 168 -10.99 -0.87 5.72
C THR A 168 -11.04 -1.63 7.05
N TRP A 169 -11.86 -1.20 7.99
CA TRP A 169 -12.01 -1.89 9.27
C TRP A 169 -12.62 -3.28 9.14
N ASP A 170 -13.67 -3.41 8.31
CA ASP A 170 -14.30 -4.71 8.02
C ASP A 170 -13.28 -5.71 7.45
N TYR A 171 -12.37 -5.24 6.60
CA TYR A 171 -11.32 -6.08 6.02
C TYR A 171 -10.35 -6.60 7.07
N PHE A 172 -9.90 -5.74 7.97
CA PHE A 172 -9.05 -6.16 9.09
C PHE A 172 -9.79 -7.07 10.08
N VAL A 173 -11.03 -6.77 10.42
CA VAL A 173 -11.84 -7.63 11.30
C VAL A 173 -11.98 -9.03 10.70
N THR A 174 -12.22 -9.10 9.39
CA THR A 174 -12.35 -10.38 8.70
C THR A 174 -11.03 -11.15 8.63
N HIS A 175 -9.98 -10.51 8.20
CA HIS A 175 -8.75 -11.21 7.80
C HIS A 175 -7.65 -11.25 8.86
N LEU A 176 -7.62 -10.32 9.83
CA LEU A 176 -6.70 -10.40 10.97
C LEU A 176 -7.34 -11.03 12.19
N GLN A 177 -8.62 -10.73 12.47
CA GLN A 177 -9.28 -11.25 13.65
C GLN A 177 -10.06 -12.56 13.39
N GLY A 178 -10.27 -12.93 12.13
CA GLY A 178 -11.09 -14.08 11.74
C GLY A 178 -12.55 -13.95 12.19
N ARG A 179 -13.07 -12.72 12.31
CA ARG A 179 -14.42 -12.42 12.79
C ARG A 179 -15.29 -11.84 11.68
N THR A 180 -16.59 -11.97 11.84
CA THR A 180 -17.56 -11.33 10.96
C THR A 180 -17.81 -9.90 11.42
N PRO A 181 -17.53 -8.87 10.58
CA PRO A 181 -17.84 -7.50 10.92
C PRO A 181 -19.37 -7.27 10.97
N PRO A 182 -19.85 -6.21 11.66
CA PRO A 182 -21.26 -5.86 11.68
C PRO A 182 -21.77 -5.60 10.26
N ASN A 183 -22.88 -6.26 9.90
CA ASN A 183 -23.46 -6.10 8.57
C ASN A 183 -23.99 -4.68 8.37
N GLN A 184 -23.61 -4.05 7.24
CA GLN A 184 -24.07 -2.72 6.80
C GLN A 184 -23.94 -1.63 7.89
N PHE A 185 -22.95 -1.74 8.76
CA PHE A 185 -22.70 -0.73 9.79
C PHE A 185 -22.50 0.66 9.17
N LYS A 186 -23.23 1.65 9.67
CA LYS A 186 -23.11 3.03 9.22
C LYS A 186 -22.29 3.84 10.22
N ILE A 187 -21.16 4.36 9.78
CA ILE A 187 -20.41 5.36 10.56
C ILE A 187 -21.18 6.68 10.47
N ILE A 188 -21.60 7.19 11.61
CA ILE A 188 -22.27 8.49 11.72
C ILE A 188 -21.20 9.56 11.93
N GLN A 189 -21.20 10.60 11.09
CA GLN A 189 -20.34 11.75 11.28
C GLN A 189 -21.03 12.80 12.17
N PRO A 190 -20.25 13.58 12.96
CA PRO A 190 -20.84 14.69 13.70
C PRO A 190 -21.54 15.67 12.75
N GLY A 191 -22.88 15.80 12.87
CA GLY A 191 -23.71 16.68 12.02
C GLY A 191 -24.58 15.96 10.98
N ASP A 192 -24.55 14.63 10.94
CA ASP A 192 -25.49 13.79 10.15
C ASP A 192 -26.82 13.59 10.90
#